data_f725e7ca9edbbebc8bae1224bed57831
#
_entry.id   f725e7ca9edbbebc8bae1224bed57831
#
_cell.length_a   1.000
_cell.length_b   1.000
_cell.length_c   1.000
_cell.angle_alpha   90.00
_cell.angle_beta   90.00
_cell.angle_gamma   90.00
#
_symmetry.space_group_name_H-M   'P 1'
#
loop_
_entity.id
_entity.type
_entity.pdbx_description
1 polymer ?
#
loop_
_entity_poly.entity_id
_entity_poly.type
_entity_poly.pdbx_seq_one_letter_code
_entity_poly.pdbx_strand_id
1 'polypeptide(L)'
;MQVRQGLTSVQKTTKIMTINATPEHITINSDSPEDVEELTYLGSVLSKDNGAWKDITTRLSKARAAFAKLQPIWKSNKYSLRSKIHLYNSNVKSVLLHGSECWRIIESDIKKIEVFHNSCLREINRISWPNKIRSKYLLKK
;
A
#
# COMPACT_ATOMS: atom_id res chain seq x y z
N MET A 1 39.83 -37.89 5.22
CA MET A 1 38.52 -37.97 4.55
C MET A 1 37.72 -36.72 4.96
N GLN A 2 37.82 -35.66 4.18
CA GLN A 2 37.09 -34.40 4.49
C GLN A 2 35.75 -34.42 3.75
N VAL A 3 34.68 -34.47 4.53
CA VAL A 3 33.31 -34.28 4.02
C VAL A 3 33.14 -32.80 3.73
N ARG A 4 33.20 -32.39 2.47
CA ARG A 4 32.72 -31.07 2.03
C ARG A 4 31.20 -31.08 2.10
N GLN A 5 30.64 -30.43 3.10
CA GLN A 5 29.24 -30.08 3.09
C GLN A 5 29.03 -29.07 1.95
N GLY A 6 28.40 -29.53 0.88
CA GLY A 6 27.98 -28.68 -0.20
C GLY A 6 26.95 -27.69 0.32
N LEU A 7 27.24 -26.39 0.19
CA LEU A 7 26.25 -25.33 0.26
C LEU A 7 25.21 -25.59 -0.81
N THR A 8 24.03 -26.04 -0.43
CA THR A 8 22.86 -26.09 -1.31
C THR A 8 22.56 -24.67 -1.71
N SER A 9 22.89 -24.32 -2.95
CA SER A 9 22.44 -23.05 -3.54
C SER A 9 20.92 -23.05 -3.50
N VAL A 10 20.34 -22.11 -2.76
CA VAL A 10 18.93 -21.80 -2.85
C VAL A 10 18.68 -21.41 -4.30
N GLN A 11 17.99 -22.27 -5.05
CA GLN A 11 17.54 -21.94 -6.41
C GLN A 11 16.63 -20.73 -6.31
N LYS A 12 17.20 -19.58 -6.64
CA LYS A 12 16.48 -18.33 -6.71
C LYS A 12 15.62 -18.42 -7.96
N THR A 13 14.33 -18.73 -7.80
CA THR A 13 13.37 -18.72 -8.89
C THR A 13 13.29 -17.31 -9.46
N THR A 14 13.91 -17.12 -10.63
CA THR A 14 13.86 -15.86 -11.37
C THR A 14 12.50 -15.81 -12.07
N LYS A 15 11.73 -14.75 -11.81
CA LYS A 15 10.44 -14.51 -12.44
C LYS A 15 10.58 -13.38 -13.44
N ILE A 16 9.93 -13.50 -14.59
CA ILE A 16 9.86 -12.48 -15.64
C ILE A 16 8.42 -11.98 -15.75
N MET A 17 8.26 -10.68 -15.90
CA MET A 17 6.99 -10.05 -16.22
C MET A 17 7.19 -9.17 -17.46
N THR A 18 6.51 -9.48 -18.54
CA THR A 18 6.56 -8.71 -19.78
C THR A 18 5.41 -7.70 -19.80
N ILE A 19 5.72 -6.40 -19.93
CA ILE A 19 4.74 -5.30 -19.97
C ILE A 19 4.80 -4.64 -21.34
N ASN A 20 3.69 -4.61 -22.07
CA ASN A 20 3.55 -3.91 -23.37
C ASN A 20 4.58 -4.29 -24.43
N ALA A 21 5.10 -5.51 -24.42
CA ALA A 21 6.04 -6.01 -25.41
C ALA A 21 5.61 -7.41 -25.87
N THR A 22 6.04 -7.79 -27.09
CA THR A 22 5.93 -9.18 -27.53
C THR A 22 6.83 -10.04 -26.62
N PRO A 23 6.36 -11.20 -26.15
CA PRO A 23 7.19 -12.07 -25.32
C PRO A 23 8.37 -12.58 -26.13
N GLU A 24 9.57 -12.07 -25.84
CA GLU A 24 10.80 -12.65 -26.33
C GLU A 24 11.20 -13.80 -25.41
N HIS A 25 11.67 -14.90 -26.01
CA HIS A 25 12.11 -16.08 -25.26
C HIS A 25 13.45 -15.77 -24.58
N ILE A 26 13.39 -15.34 -23.32
CA ILE A 26 14.60 -15.05 -22.53
C ILE A 26 14.97 -16.31 -21.74
N THR A 27 16.20 -16.78 -21.94
CA THR A 27 16.77 -17.89 -21.16
C THR A 27 17.91 -17.35 -20.30
N ILE A 28 17.92 -17.75 -19.03
CA ILE A 28 18.98 -17.39 -18.07
C ILE A 28 19.62 -18.72 -17.61
N ASN A 29 20.91 -18.92 -17.91
CA ASN A 29 21.67 -20.13 -17.57
C ASN A 29 20.98 -21.44 -17.98
N SER A 30 20.40 -21.48 -19.20
CA SER A 30 19.64 -22.61 -19.74
C SER A 30 18.28 -22.90 -19.05
N ASP A 31 17.89 -22.12 -18.06
CA ASP A 31 16.56 -22.20 -17.45
C ASP A 31 15.62 -21.16 -18.06
N SER A 32 14.39 -21.59 -18.34
CA SER A 32 13.31 -20.68 -18.76
C SER A 32 12.64 -20.12 -17.49
N PRO A 33 12.76 -18.82 -17.21
CA PRO A 33 12.13 -18.24 -16.04
C PRO A 33 10.60 -18.21 -16.20
N GLU A 34 9.91 -18.32 -15.07
CA GLU A 34 8.45 -18.30 -15.01
C GLU A 34 7.90 -16.93 -15.41
N ASP A 35 7.08 -16.86 -16.47
CA ASP A 35 6.35 -15.64 -16.84
C ASP A 35 5.14 -15.48 -15.90
N VAL A 36 5.12 -14.39 -15.14
CA VAL A 36 4.09 -14.12 -14.15
C VAL A 36 3.26 -12.90 -14.54
N GLU A 37 1.98 -12.96 -14.30
CA GLU A 37 1.06 -11.83 -14.52
C GLU A 37 1.20 -10.76 -13.43
N GLU A 38 1.66 -11.15 -12.26
CA GLU A 38 1.84 -10.28 -11.10
C GLU A 38 3.14 -10.56 -10.39
N LEU A 39 3.85 -9.50 -10.03
CA LEU A 39 5.09 -9.56 -9.27
C LEU A 39 5.00 -8.65 -8.05
N THR A 40 5.28 -9.20 -6.87
CA THR A 40 5.43 -8.36 -5.67
C THR A 40 6.89 -7.94 -5.52
N TYR A 41 7.16 -6.64 -5.62
CA TYR A 41 8.48 -6.04 -5.46
C TYR A 41 8.47 -4.97 -4.37
N LEU A 42 9.33 -5.15 -3.36
CA LEU A 42 9.41 -4.24 -2.19
C LEU A 42 8.04 -3.94 -1.54
N GLY A 43 7.15 -4.92 -1.55
CA GLY A 43 5.81 -4.80 -0.98
C GLY A 43 4.77 -4.12 -1.87
N SER A 44 5.13 -3.71 -3.09
CA SER A 44 4.20 -3.26 -4.13
C SER A 44 3.87 -4.37 -5.10
N VAL A 45 2.61 -4.44 -5.53
CA VAL A 45 2.15 -5.42 -6.53
C VAL A 45 2.21 -4.77 -7.91
N LEU A 46 3.07 -5.29 -8.77
CA LEU A 46 3.14 -4.93 -10.19
C LEU A 46 2.29 -5.94 -10.97
N SER A 47 1.46 -5.47 -11.89
CA SER A 47 0.67 -6.34 -12.78
C SER A 47 0.87 -5.95 -14.24
N LYS A 48 0.71 -6.92 -15.17
CA LYS A 48 0.82 -6.70 -16.62
C LYS A 48 -0.17 -5.65 -17.15
N ASP A 49 -1.32 -5.51 -16.51
CA ASP A 49 -2.41 -4.60 -16.92
C ASP A 49 -2.14 -3.12 -16.61
N ASN A 50 -0.90 -2.74 -16.27
CA ASN A 50 -0.50 -1.35 -15.99
C ASN A 50 -1.35 -0.61 -14.94
N GLY A 51 -2.17 -1.32 -14.17
CA GLY A 51 -3.05 -0.74 -13.15
C GLY A 51 -2.43 -0.76 -11.76
N ALA A 52 -2.23 0.40 -11.17
CA ALA A 52 -1.89 0.50 -9.74
C ALA A 52 -3.08 0.10 -8.83
N TRP A 53 -4.25 -0.20 -9.40
CA TRP A 53 -5.50 -0.43 -8.66
C TRP A 53 -5.40 -1.54 -7.62
N LYS A 54 -4.67 -2.61 -7.94
CA LYS A 54 -4.51 -3.75 -7.02
C LYS A 54 -3.61 -3.40 -5.84
N ASP A 55 -2.52 -2.70 -6.10
CA ASP A 55 -1.64 -2.21 -5.03
C ASP A 55 -2.37 -1.17 -4.17
N ILE A 56 -3.06 -0.21 -4.76
CA ILE A 56 -3.85 0.81 -4.07
C ILE A 56 -4.92 0.15 -3.18
N THR A 57 -5.63 -0.86 -3.69
CA THR A 57 -6.64 -1.60 -2.92
C THR A 57 -6.00 -2.34 -1.73
N THR A 58 -4.85 -2.96 -1.95
CA THR A 58 -4.08 -3.64 -0.89
C THR A 58 -3.60 -2.64 0.16
N ARG A 59 -3.10 -1.48 -0.25
CA ARG A 59 -2.66 -0.41 0.65
C ARG A 59 -3.81 0.18 1.45
N LEU A 60 -4.95 0.42 0.81
CA LEU A 60 -6.17 0.86 1.50
C LEU A 60 -6.62 -0.15 2.56
N SER A 61 -6.56 -1.44 2.26
CA SER A 61 -6.91 -2.49 3.21
C SER A 61 -5.96 -2.49 4.42
N LYS A 62 -4.64 -2.41 4.17
CA LYS A 62 -3.62 -2.32 5.24
C LYS A 62 -3.78 -1.06 6.08
N ALA A 63 -4.05 0.09 5.44
CA ALA A 63 -4.27 1.36 6.14
C ALA A 63 -5.55 1.33 6.99
N ARG A 64 -6.63 0.70 6.51
CA ARG A 64 -7.86 0.48 7.31
C ARG A 64 -7.58 -0.37 8.55
N ALA A 65 -6.81 -1.45 8.40
CA ALA A 65 -6.41 -2.29 9.52
C ALA A 65 -5.55 -1.53 10.53
N ALA A 66 -4.59 -0.72 10.07
CA ALA A 66 -3.77 0.13 10.92
C ALA A 66 -4.62 1.18 11.67
N PHE A 67 -5.59 1.81 10.99
CA PHE A 67 -6.51 2.76 11.60
C PHE A 67 -7.40 2.11 12.66
N ALA A 68 -7.93 0.93 12.38
CA ALA A 68 -8.77 0.17 13.31
C ALA A 68 -8.02 -0.24 14.60
N LYS A 69 -6.74 -0.60 14.50
CA LYS A 69 -5.91 -0.91 15.68
C LYS A 69 -5.76 0.27 16.63
N LEU A 70 -5.85 1.49 16.15
CA LEU A 70 -5.71 2.73 16.92
C LEU A 70 -7.05 3.32 17.38
N GLN A 71 -8.17 2.60 17.19
CA GLN A 71 -9.53 3.01 17.60
C GLN A 71 -9.63 3.51 19.06
N PRO A 72 -9.02 2.86 20.05
CA PRO A 72 -9.06 3.35 21.42
C PRO A 72 -8.47 4.75 21.57
N ILE A 73 -7.44 5.08 20.76
CA ILE A 73 -6.80 6.40 20.78
C ILE A 73 -7.71 7.45 20.14
N TRP A 74 -8.33 7.11 18.99
CA TRP A 74 -9.25 8.04 18.32
C TRP A 74 -10.45 8.43 19.22
N LYS A 75 -10.97 7.47 19.97
CA LYS A 75 -12.09 7.67 20.90
C LYS A 75 -11.69 8.29 22.24
N SER A 76 -10.42 8.29 22.59
CA SER A 76 -9.96 8.82 23.88
C SER A 76 -9.96 10.35 23.91
N ASN A 77 -10.36 10.93 25.06
CA ASN A 77 -10.25 12.36 25.33
C ASN A 77 -8.88 12.75 25.94
N LYS A 78 -8.06 11.74 26.29
CA LYS A 78 -6.76 11.95 26.96
C LYS A 78 -5.68 12.50 26.00
N TYR A 79 -5.86 12.26 24.70
CA TYR A 79 -4.91 12.68 23.69
C TYR A 79 -5.39 13.93 22.95
N SER A 80 -4.48 14.89 22.76
CA SER A 80 -4.76 16.10 21.98
C SER A 80 -5.03 15.75 20.51
N LEU A 81 -5.80 16.60 19.82
CA LEU A 81 -6.04 16.45 18.38
C LEU A 81 -4.73 16.41 17.60
N ARG A 82 -3.76 17.27 17.98
CA ARG A 82 -2.43 17.31 17.34
C ARG A 82 -1.70 15.97 17.45
N SER A 83 -1.73 15.34 18.63
CA SER A 83 -1.12 14.03 18.83
C SER A 83 -1.80 12.94 17.99
N LYS A 84 -3.13 12.97 17.90
CA LYS A 84 -3.89 12.04 17.06
C LYS A 84 -3.54 12.20 15.58
N ILE A 85 -3.48 13.42 15.07
CA ILE A 85 -3.10 13.69 13.68
C ILE A 85 -1.65 13.23 13.42
N HIS A 86 -0.74 13.44 14.36
CA HIS A 86 0.63 12.95 14.25
C HIS A 86 0.68 11.42 14.14
N LEU A 87 -0.04 10.71 15.02
CA LEU A 87 -0.16 9.25 14.96
C LEU A 87 -0.81 8.75 13.67
N TYR A 88 -1.83 9.45 13.18
CA TYR A 88 -2.46 9.14 11.90
C TYR A 88 -1.46 9.25 10.74
N ASN A 89 -0.70 10.34 10.67
CA ASN A 89 0.29 10.56 9.62
C ASN A 89 1.41 9.51 9.65
N SER A 90 1.92 9.17 10.84
CA SER A 90 3.04 8.23 10.99
C SER A 90 2.65 6.76 10.81
N ASN A 91 1.44 6.36 11.19
CA ASN A 91 1.05 4.94 11.20
C ASN A 91 0.05 4.56 10.10
N VAL A 92 -0.86 5.44 9.73
CA VAL A 92 -1.91 5.12 8.76
C VAL A 92 -1.57 5.68 7.39
N LYS A 93 -1.27 6.96 7.31
CA LYS A 93 -0.96 7.63 6.04
C LYS A 93 0.35 7.11 5.43
N SER A 94 1.37 6.81 6.24
CA SER A 94 2.62 6.22 5.78
C SER A 94 2.42 4.83 5.17
N VAL A 95 1.58 3.99 5.79
CA VAL A 95 1.21 2.67 5.24
C VAL A 95 0.44 2.81 3.93
N LEU A 96 -0.49 3.74 3.86
CA LEU A 96 -1.30 4.00 2.66
C LEU A 96 -0.42 4.42 1.48
N LEU A 97 0.48 5.38 1.70
CA LEU A 97 1.30 5.98 0.63
C LEU A 97 2.64 5.28 0.37
N HIS A 98 2.90 4.17 1.05
CA HIS A 98 4.13 3.42 0.82
C HIS A 98 4.18 2.87 -0.61
N GLY A 99 5.21 3.25 -1.37
CA GLY A 99 5.37 2.87 -2.78
C GLY A 99 4.51 3.70 -3.77
N SER A 100 3.88 4.78 -3.31
CA SER A 100 3.01 5.63 -4.15
C SER A 100 3.76 6.32 -5.29
N GLU A 101 5.06 6.47 -5.20
CA GLU A 101 5.92 6.99 -6.26
C GLU A 101 5.92 6.11 -7.53
N CYS A 102 5.61 4.82 -7.38
CA CYS A 102 5.52 3.86 -8.48
C CYS A 102 4.11 3.76 -9.08
N TRP A 103 3.11 4.46 -8.50
CA TRP A 103 1.73 4.32 -8.94
C TRP A 103 1.44 5.12 -10.21
N ARG A 104 0.89 4.45 -11.21
CA ARG A 104 0.20 5.12 -12.31
C ARG A 104 -1.24 5.41 -11.87
N ILE A 105 -1.43 6.55 -11.22
CA ILE A 105 -2.69 6.90 -10.58
C ILE A 105 -3.68 7.44 -11.61
N ILE A 106 -4.91 6.92 -11.58
CA ILE A 106 -6.06 7.46 -12.30
C ILE A 106 -6.99 8.20 -11.33
N GLU A 107 -7.82 9.08 -11.86
CA GLU A 107 -8.70 9.94 -11.04
C GLU A 107 -9.63 9.16 -10.08
N SER A 108 -10.11 8.00 -10.52
CA SER A 108 -10.94 7.12 -9.68
C SER A 108 -10.20 6.60 -8.44
N ASP A 109 -8.89 6.37 -8.54
CA ASP A 109 -8.09 5.87 -7.43
C ASP A 109 -7.77 6.98 -6.44
N ILE A 110 -7.52 8.20 -6.94
CA ILE A 110 -7.39 9.39 -6.09
C ILE A 110 -8.66 9.58 -5.25
N LYS A 111 -9.83 9.47 -5.86
CA LYS A 111 -11.12 9.59 -5.14
C LYS A 111 -11.27 8.54 -4.03
N LYS A 112 -10.86 7.29 -4.27
CA LYS A 112 -10.89 6.24 -3.22
C LYS A 112 -9.99 6.58 -2.03
N ILE A 113 -8.78 7.06 -2.31
CA ILE A 113 -7.83 7.48 -1.28
C ILE A 113 -8.35 8.68 -0.50
N GLU A 114 -8.90 9.69 -1.19
CA GLU A 114 -9.48 10.87 -0.55
C GLU A 114 -10.68 10.54 0.33
N VAL A 115 -11.58 9.68 -0.13
CA VAL A 115 -12.74 9.22 0.66
C VAL A 115 -12.28 8.55 1.96
N PHE A 116 -11.30 7.66 1.87
CA PHE A 116 -10.74 7.01 3.05
C PHE A 116 -10.07 8.03 3.99
N HIS A 117 -9.22 8.90 3.47
CA HIS A 117 -8.52 9.93 4.24
C HIS A 117 -9.51 10.85 4.97
N ASN A 118 -10.51 11.37 4.26
CA ASN A 118 -11.54 12.24 4.84
C ASN A 118 -12.39 11.53 5.89
N SER A 119 -12.69 10.24 5.69
CA SER A 119 -13.41 9.43 6.68
C SER A 119 -12.61 9.32 7.99
N CYS A 120 -11.32 8.98 7.90
CA CYS A 120 -10.43 8.91 9.06
C CYS A 120 -10.34 10.25 9.80
N LEU A 121 -10.17 11.36 9.08
CA LEU A 121 -10.09 12.70 9.69
C LEU A 121 -11.39 13.09 10.38
N ARG A 122 -12.55 12.77 9.82
CA ARG A 122 -13.85 13.03 10.48
C ARG A 122 -13.96 12.24 11.78
N GLU A 123 -13.55 10.98 11.78
CA GLU A 123 -13.58 10.16 12.99
C GLU A 123 -12.64 10.67 14.07
N ILE A 124 -11.39 11.05 13.71
CA ILE A 124 -10.41 11.63 14.63
C ILE A 124 -10.94 12.93 15.24
N ASN A 125 -11.58 13.78 14.44
CA ASN A 125 -12.18 15.06 14.88
C ASN A 125 -13.55 14.89 15.53
N ARG A 126 -14.09 13.66 15.58
CA ARG A 126 -15.44 13.36 16.09
C ARG A 126 -16.55 14.15 15.40
N ILE A 127 -16.43 14.33 14.11
CA ILE A 127 -17.42 15.00 13.28
C ILE A 127 -18.38 13.94 12.76
N SER A 128 -19.58 13.89 13.33
CA SER A 128 -20.67 12.99 12.91
C SER A 128 -21.84 13.80 12.32
N TRP A 129 -22.70 13.08 11.58
CA TRP A 129 -23.97 13.65 11.16
C TRP A 129 -24.79 14.11 12.40
N PRO A 130 -25.45 15.30 12.40
CA PRO A 130 -25.73 16.17 11.26
C PRO A 130 -24.66 17.24 10.94
N ASN A 131 -23.57 17.33 11.69
CA ASN A 131 -22.54 18.35 11.49
C ASN A 131 -21.74 18.10 10.22
N LYS A 132 -22.10 18.77 9.13
CA LYS A 132 -21.41 18.66 7.84
C LYS A 132 -20.31 19.72 7.74
N ILE A 133 -19.05 19.28 7.84
CA ILE A 133 -17.89 20.12 7.54
C ILE A 133 -17.31 19.70 6.19
N ARG A 134 -17.06 20.67 5.30
CA ARG A 134 -16.41 20.41 4.01
C ARG A 134 -14.99 19.89 4.23
N SER A 135 -14.56 18.91 3.42
CA SER A 135 -13.27 18.23 3.55
C SER A 135 -12.08 19.19 3.65
N LYS A 136 -12.09 20.32 2.93
CA LYS A 136 -11.02 21.31 2.96
C LYS A 136 -10.77 21.98 4.32
N TYR A 137 -11.70 21.86 5.26
CA TYR A 137 -11.60 22.47 6.61
C TYR A 137 -11.22 21.44 7.69
N LEU A 138 -11.10 20.14 7.35
CA LEU A 138 -10.82 19.09 8.34
C LEU A 138 -9.43 19.21 9.00
N LEU A 139 -8.47 19.83 8.33
CA LEU A 139 -7.10 20.04 8.81
C LEU A 139 -6.84 21.43 9.42
N LYS A 140 -7.82 22.34 9.39
CA LYS A 140 -7.68 23.72 9.86
C LYS A 140 -8.02 23.95 11.35
N LYS A 141 -8.28 22.87 12.11
CA LYS A 141 -8.54 22.97 13.56
C LYS A 141 -7.31 22.65 14.36
#